data_5c0964da4c59f48726210c5b4eedddbe
#
_entry.id   5c0964da4c59f48726210c5b4eedddbe
#
_cell.length_a   1.000
_cell.length_b   1.000
_cell.length_c   1.000
_cell.angle_alpha   90.00
_cell.angle_beta   90.00
_cell.angle_gamma   90.00
#
_symmetry.space_group_name_H-M   'P 1'
#
loop_
_entity.id
_entity.type
_entity.pdbx_description
1 polymer ?
#
loop_
_entity_poly.entity_id
_entity_poly.type
_entity_poly.pdbx_seq_one_letter_code
_entity_poly.pdbx_strand_id
1 'polypeptide(L)'
;VNFICYAFSLNILAPLLRMAGDGLLIGMVLIALLVYDWFTALILFVSFLPFMLIYLFAIRKHVREFGKLELDARRKQTRVVNETFGGFAELEVNEAFYAMKDSFKEGLEQITANRMKMETIGRLPSFLSELSVIVGLTLLAVLGTGDVKTLVGIFAVAAFRLLPALKGILSGWTLIQNNANALQIVEDGLKDADPRPEEETPKKKKKALET
;
A
#
# COMPACT_ATOMS: atom_id res chain seq x y z
N VAL A 1 -13.29 -3.79 17.49
CA VAL A 1 -11.90 -3.49 17.87
C VAL A 1 -10.94 -4.52 17.25
N ASN A 2 -11.12 -5.84 17.43
CA ASN A 2 -10.19 -6.86 16.88
C ASN A 2 -10.01 -6.81 15.37
N PHE A 3 -11.06 -6.55 14.59
CA PHE A 3 -10.97 -6.46 13.13
C PHE A 3 -10.15 -5.25 12.68
N ILE A 4 -10.25 -4.12 13.35
CA ILE A 4 -9.50 -2.90 13.02
C ILE A 4 -8.02 -3.08 13.34
N CYS A 5 -7.68 -3.67 14.49
CA CYS A 5 -6.29 -3.98 14.85
C CYS A 5 -5.65 -4.99 13.88
N TYR A 6 -6.41 -5.98 13.46
CA TYR A 6 -5.96 -6.95 12.45
C TYR A 6 -5.73 -6.28 11.09
N ALA A 7 -6.67 -5.45 10.63
CA ALA A 7 -6.54 -4.70 9.39
C ALA A 7 -5.35 -3.72 9.44
N PHE A 8 -5.11 -3.06 10.56
CA PHE A 8 -3.94 -2.20 10.77
C PHE A 8 -2.63 -2.97 10.66
N SER A 9 -2.54 -4.13 11.33
CA SER A 9 -1.34 -4.96 11.28
C SER A 9 -1.02 -5.44 9.87
N LEU A 10 -2.01 -5.91 9.11
CA LEU A 10 -1.80 -6.43 7.76
C LEU A 10 -1.60 -5.35 6.70
N ASN A 11 -2.31 -4.23 6.81
CA ASN A 11 -2.33 -3.23 5.74
C ASN A 11 -1.38 -2.06 5.98
N ILE A 12 -0.85 -1.90 7.20
CA ILE A 12 0.07 -0.82 7.54
C ILE A 12 1.39 -1.35 8.11
N LEU A 13 1.35 -2.14 9.18
CA LEU A 13 2.56 -2.58 9.87
C LEU A 13 3.38 -3.56 9.02
N ALA A 14 2.76 -4.58 8.45
CA ALA A 14 3.45 -5.57 7.62
C ALA A 14 4.08 -4.95 6.35
N PRO A 15 3.39 -4.08 5.58
CA PRO A 15 4.02 -3.37 4.47
C PRO A 15 5.16 -2.45 4.89
N LEU A 16 5.06 -1.75 6.04
CA LEU A 16 6.14 -0.92 6.56
C LEU A 16 7.41 -1.72 6.86
N LEU A 17 7.27 -2.84 7.57
CA LEU A 17 8.39 -3.73 7.87
C LEU A 17 9.03 -4.29 6.59
N ARG A 18 8.20 -4.69 5.63
CA ARG A 18 8.67 -5.17 4.32
C ARG A 18 9.43 -4.07 3.57
N MET A 19 8.89 -2.85 3.51
CA MET A 19 9.56 -1.71 2.87
C MET A 19 10.91 -1.39 3.53
N ALA A 20 10.99 -1.47 4.86
CA ALA A 20 12.25 -1.28 5.58
C ALA A 20 13.29 -2.35 5.20
N GLY A 21 12.87 -3.63 5.13
CA GLY A 21 13.72 -4.73 4.68
C GLY A 21 14.18 -4.57 3.22
N ASP A 22 13.24 -4.24 2.33
CA ASP A 22 13.54 -3.99 0.92
C ASP A 22 14.47 -2.77 0.73
N GLY A 23 14.29 -1.72 1.55
CA GLY A 23 15.17 -0.55 1.57
C GLY A 23 16.60 -0.87 2.02
N LEU A 24 16.74 -1.68 3.07
CA LEU A 24 18.05 -2.18 3.51
C LEU A 24 18.73 -3.02 2.43
N LEU A 25 17.98 -3.91 1.78
CA LEU A 25 18.51 -4.73 0.68
C LEU A 25 19.01 -3.86 -0.48
N ILE A 26 18.22 -2.86 -0.90
CA ILE A 26 18.64 -1.91 -1.94
C ILE A 26 19.92 -1.19 -1.52
N GLY A 27 19.99 -0.70 -0.28
CA GLY A 27 21.16 -0.01 0.26
C GLY A 27 22.42 -0.91 0.22
N MET A 28 22.30 -2.16 0.68
CA MET A 28 23.41 -3.11 0.68
C MET A 28 23.90 -3.44 -0.74
N VAL A 29 22.97 -3.67 -1.68
CA VAL A 29 23.33 -3.96 -3.08
C VAL A 29 24.01 -2.76 -3.73
N LEU A 30 23.49 -1.54 -3.50
CA LEU A 30 24.10 -0.32 -4.03
C LEU A 30 25.51 -0.08 -3.44
N ILE A 31 25.71 -0.26 -2.14
CA ILE A 31 27.02 -0.13 -1.50
C ILE A 31 28.00 -1.17 -2.08
N ALA A 32 27.59 -2.43 -2.18
CA ALA A 32 28.43 -3.48 -2.75
C ALA A 32 28.83 -3.15 -4.20
N LEU A 33 27.91 -2.63 -5.00
CA LEU A 33 28.19 -2.23 -6.37
C LEU A 33 29.13 -1.02 -6.44
N LEU A 34 28.93 0.00 -5.59
CA LEU A 34 29.81 1.18 -5.52
C LEU A 34 31.25 0.81 -5.15
N VAL A 35 31.43 -0.17 -4.25
CA VAL A 35 32.77 -0.65 -3.85
C VAL A 35 33.43 -1.45 -4.97
N TYR A 36 32.65 -2.22 -5.73
CA TYR A 36 33.19 -3.07 -6.80
C TYR A 36 33.49 -2.27 -8.08
N ASP A 37 32.50 -1.52 -8.57
CA ASP A 37 32.60 -0.68 -9.77
C ASP A 37 31.61 0.47 -9.72
N TRP A 38 32.10 1.66 -9.42
CA TRP A 38 31.30 2.86 -9.30
C TRP A 38 30.59 3.24 -10.59
N PHE A 39 31.18 2.89 -11.75
CA PHE A 39 30.60 3.22 -13.05
C PHE A 39 29.37 2.37 -13.35
N THR A 40 29.42 1.07 -13.07
CA THR A 40 28.25 0.19 -13.15
C THR A 40 27.14 0.60 -12.18
N ALA A 41 27.51 1.02 -10.96
CA ALA A 41 26.55 1.56 -9.99
C ALA A 41 25.86 2.82 -10.52
N LEU A 42 26.60 3.74 -11.15
CA LEU A 42 26.06 4.96 -11.75
C LEU A 42 25.07 4.64 -12.88
N ILE A 43 25.45 3.74 -13.79
CA ILE A 43 24.56 3.31 -14.90
C ILE A 43 23.26 2.72 -14.34
N LEU A 44 23.35 1.87 -13.32
CA LEU A 44 22.19 1.29 -12.68
C LEU A 44 21.29 2.39 -12.08
N PHE A 45 21.87 3.32 -11.33
CA PHE A 45 21.14 4.42 -10.74
C PHE A 45 20.45 5.31 -11.79
N VAL A 46 21.20 5.72 -12.81
CA VAL A 46 20.69 6.55 -13.93
C VAL A 46 19.59 5.82 -14.71
N SER A 47 19.70 4.50 -14.87
CA SER A 47 18.68 3.68 -15.54
C SER A 47 17.38 3.61 -14.76
N PHE A 48 17.42 3.46 -13.43
CA PHE A 48 16.21 3.33 -12.60
C PHE A 48 15.57 4.67 -12.22
N LEU A 49 16.36 5.75 -12.11
CA LEU A 49 15.92 7.06 -11.65
C LEU A 49 14.77 7.65 -12.47
N PRO A 50 14.79 7.71 -13.82
CA PRO A 50 13.71 8.30 -14.60
C PRO A 50 12.40 7.54 -14.43
N PHE A 51 12.45 6.20 -14.34
CA PHE A 51 11.27 5.38 -14.15
C PHE A 51 10.67 5.53 -12.76
N MET A 52 11.51 5.71 -11.74
CA MET A 52 11.09 6.03 -10.38
C MET A 52 10.40 7.41 -10.32
N LEU A 53 10.94 8.40 -11.01
CA LEU A 53 10.34 9.74 -11.11
C LEU A 53 8.99 9.70 -11.81
N ILE A 54 8.86 9.00 -12.94
CA ILE A 54 7.59 8.82 -13.66
C ILE A 54 6.54 8.21 -12.72
N TYR A 55 6.92 7.19 -11.94
CA TYR A 55 6.02 6.60 -10.97
C TYR A 55 5.55 7.60 -9.92
N LEU A 56 6.47 8.33 -9.29
CA LEU A 56 6.16 9.27 -8.21
C LEU A 56 5.24 10.41 -8.68
N PHE A 57 5.48 10.95 -9.86
CA PHE A 57 4.76 12.13 -10.35
C PHE A 57 3.48 11.79 -11.12
N ALA A 58 3.48 10.75 -11.95
CA ALA A 58 2.35 10.44 -12.81
C ALA A 58 1.41 9.38 -12.19
N ILE A 59 1.95 8.26 -11.75
CA ILE A 59 1.15 7.09 -11.34
C ILE A 59 0.51 7.30 -9.97
N ARG A 60 1.24 7.84 -9.01
CA ARG A 60 0.77 8.05 -7.63
C ARG A 60 -0.51 8.89 -7.56
N LYS A 61 -0.61 9.94 -8.38
CA LYS A 61 -1.78 10.82 -8.41
C LYS A 61 -3.02 10.04 -8.84
N HIS A 62 -2.93 9.28 -9.92
CA HIS A 62 -4.04 8.50 -10.47
C HIS A 62 -4.49 7.37 -9.56
N VAL A 63 -3.55 6.64 -8.95
CA VAL A 63 -3.88 5.58 -7.97
C VAL A 63 -4.66 6.16 -6.78
N ARG A 64 -4.23 7.31 -6.26
CA ARG A 64 -4.93 7.97 -5.15
C ARG A 64 -6.34 8.43 -5.53
N GLU A 65 -6.52 8.94 -6.73
CA GLU A 65 -7.81 9.42 -7.25
C GLU A 65 -8.80 8.25 -7.41
N PHE A 66 -8.38 7.17 -8.07
CA PHE A 66 -9.23 5.99 -8.22
C PHE A 66 -9.52 5.28 -6.90
N GLY A 67 -8.58 5.26 -5.97
CA GLY A 67 -8.80 4.74 -4.63
C GLY A 67 -9.87 5.50 -3.85
N LYS A 68 -9.94 6.83 -3.99
CA LYS A 68 -11.02 7.64 -3.41
C LYS A 68 -12.37 7.32 -4.04
N LEU A 69 -12.42 7.25 -5.37
CA LEU A 69 -13.65 6.92 -6.10
C LEU A 69 -14.18 5.52 -5.72
N GLU A 70 -13.28 4.54 -5.55
CA GLU A 70 -13.67 3.20 -5.07
C GLU A 70 -14.25 3.26 -3.66
N LEU A 71 -13.61 4.01 -2.75
CA LEU A 71 -14.08 4.15 -1.37
C LEU A 71 -15.48 4.79 -1.30
N ASP A 72 -15.71 5.85 -2.08
CA ASP A 72 -17.00 6.54 -2.13
C ASP A 72 -18.09 5.63 -2.72
N ALA A 73 -17.77 4.86 -3.76
CA ALA A 73 -18.68 3.87 -4.32
C ALA A 73 -19.02 2.75 -3.31
N ARG A 74 -18.06 2.27 -2.52
CA ARG A 74 -18.28 1.30 -1.43
C ARG A 74 -19.16 1.85 -0.34
N ARG A 75 -18.96 3.10 0.08
CA ARG A 75 -19.80 3.77 1.08
C ARG A 75 -21.25 3.89 0.59
N LYS A 76 -21.43 4.28 -0.69
CA LYS A 76 -22.77 4.35 -1.31
C LYS A 76 -23.42 2.96 -1.33
N GLN A 77 -22.68 1.93 -1.71
CA GLN A 77 -23.17 0.55 -1.73
C GLN A 77 -23.59 0.05 -0.33
N THR A 78 -22.75 0.30 0.69
CA THR A 78 -23.09 -0.06 2.08
C THR A 78 -24.35 0.65 2.55
N ARG A 79 -24.54 1.93 2.17
CA ARG A 79 -25.76 2.68 2.48
C ARG A 79 -26.97 2.02 1.83
N VAL A 80 -26.92 1.72 0.52
CA VAL A 80 -28.02 1.06 -0.19
C VAL A 80 -28.40 -0.26 0.47
N VAL A 81 -27.43 -1.06 0.87
CA VAL A 81 -27.68 -2.32 1.60
C VAL A 81 -28.39 -2.06 2.92
N ASN A 82 -27.90 -1.12 3.74
CA ASN A 82 -28.50 -0.81 5.03
C ASN A 82 -29.92 -0.23 4.89
N GLU A 83 -30.16 0.63 3.92
CA GLU A 83 -31.47 1.18 3.61
C GLU A 83 -32.45 0.10 3.13
N THR A 84 -31.96 -0.84 2.28
CA THR A 84 -32.78 -1.95 1.78
C THR A 84 -33.22 -2.88 2.91
N PHE A 85 -32.31 -3.25 3.82
CA PHE A 85 -32.64 -4.14 4.93
C PHE A 85 -33.38 -3.42 6.07
N GLY A 86 -33.03 -2.15 6.31
CA GLY A 86 -33.73 -1.33 7.34
C GLY A 86 -35.15 -0.95 6.98
N GLY A 87 -35.44 -0.74 5.69
CA GLY A 87 -36.74 -0.36 5.19
C GLY A 87 -37.44 -1.47 4.38
N PHE A 88 -37.12 -2.75 4.61
CA PHE A 88 -37.61 -3.86 3.78
C PHE A 88 -39.16 -3.89 3.63
N ALA A 89 -39.87 -3.70 4.71
CA ALA A 89 -41.36 -3.68 4.70
C ALA A 89 -41.91 -2.53 3.83
N GLU A 90 -41.28 -1.35 3.88
CA GLU A 90 -41.71 -0.19 3.09
C GLU A 90 -41.36 -0.39 1.59
N LEU A 91 -40.22 -1.02 1.30
CA LEU A 91 -39.80 -1.33 -0.07
C LEU A 91 -40.73 -2.34 -0.73
N GLU A 92 -41.23 -3.33 0.03
CA GLU A 92 -42.16 -4.34 -0.47
C GLU A 92 -43.51 -3.73 -0.77
N VAL A 93 -44.05 -2.89 0.13
CA VAL A 93 -45.32 -2.20 -0.06
C VAL A 93 -45.31 -1.22 -1.22
N ASN A 94 -44.17 -0.54 -1.47
CA ASN A 94 -44.02 0.43 -2.56
C ASN A 94 -43.46 -0.16 -3.86
N GLU A 95 -43.29 -1.48 -3.95
CA GLU A 95 -42.68 -2.18 -5.10
C GLU A 95 -41.29 -1.61 -5.52
N ALA A 96 -40.59 -0.95 -4.57
CA ALA A 96 -39.31 -0.25 -4.85
C ALA A 96 -38.07 -1.15 -4.81
N PHE A 97 -38.25 -2.46 -4.60
CA PHE A 97 -37.15 -3.43 -4.51
C PHE A 97 -36.31 -3.47 -5.79
N TYR A 98 -36.96 -3.37 -6.96
CA TYR A 98 -36.25 -3.36 -8.24
C TYR A 98 -35.36 -2.12 -8.41
N ALA A 99 -35.81 -0.95 -8.00
CA ALA A 99 -35.02 0.28 -8.02
C ALA A 99 -33.79 0.21 -7.10
N MET A 100 -33.94 -0.38 -5.91
CA MET A 100 -32.82 -0.63 -4.99
C MET A 100 -31.82 -1.65 -5.55
N LYS A 101 -32.31 -2.71 -6.18
CA LYS A 101 -31.47 -3.71 -6.86
C LYS A 101 -30.64 -3.07 -7.99
N ASP A 102 -31.28 -2.20 -8.81
CA ASP A 102 -30.58 -1.51 -9.90
C ASP A 102 -29.53 -0.52 -9.34
N SER A 103 -29.84 0.22 -8.29
CA SER A 103 -28.86 1.08 -7.60
C SER A 103 -27.70 0.29 -7.00
N PHE A 104 -27.95 -0.90 -6.45
CA PHE A 104 -26.91 -1.79 -5.96
C PHE A 104 -26.02 -2.29 -7.09
N LYS A 105 -26.61 -2.71 -8.21
CA LYS A 105 -25.88 -3.18 -9.41
C LYS A 105 -25.01 -2.07 -9.98
N GLU A 106 -25.53 -0.86 -10.15
CA GLU A 106 -24.77 0.30 -10.59
C GLU A 106 -23.57 0.59 -9.67
N GLY A 107 -23.78 0.55 -8.36
CA GLY A 107 -22.70 0.71 -7.37
C GLY A 107 -21.62 -0.37 -7.50
N LEU A 108 -22.00 -1.62 -7.73
CA LEU A 108 -21.07 -2.73 -7.93
C LEU A 108 -20.27 -2.57 -9.21
N GLU A 109 -20.90 -2.14 -10.29
CA GLU A 109 -20.23 -1.88 -11.57
C GLU A 109 -19.20 -0.73 -11.42
N GLN A 110 -19.54 0.34 -10.70
CA GLN A 110 -18.63 1.46 -10.43
C GLN A 110 -17.42 1.00 -9.58
N ILE A 111 -17.65 0.21 -8.53
CA ILE A 111 -16.57 -0.36 -7.68
C ILE A 111 -15.64 -1.20 -8.56
N THR A 112 -16.21 -2.11 -9.35
CA THR A 112 -15.44 -3.04 -10.19
C THR A 112 -14.63 -2.27 -11.23
N ALA A 113 -15.24 -1.30 -11.92
CA ALA A 113 -14.56 -0.49 -12.94
C ALA A 113 -13.40 0.32 -12.34
N ASN A 114 -13.59 0.96 -11.18
CA ASN A 114 -12.55 1.73 -10.50
C ASN A 114 -11.43 0.84 -10.00
N ARG A 115 -11.77 -0.34 -9.46
CA ARG A 115 -10.80 -1.33 -9.01
C ARG A 115 -9.94 -1.87 -10.17
N MET A 116 -10.56 -2.21 -11.30
CA MET A 116 -9.82 -2.65 -12.49
C MET A 116 -8.85 -1.57 -12.98
N LYS A 117 -9.27 -0.31 -13.03
CA LYS A 117 -8.39 0.82 -13.38
C LYS A 117 -7.23 0.93 -12.40
N MET A 118 -7.50 0.86 -11.10
CA MET A 118 -6.47 0.93 -10.07
C MET A 118 -5.47 -0.24 -10.15
N GLU A 119 -5.95 -1.47 -10.37
CA GLU A 119 -5.09 -2.65 -10.53
C GLU A 119 -4.25 -2.57 -11.81
N THR A 120 -4.81 -2.08 -12.92
CA THR A 120 -4.07 -1.91 -14.17
C THR A 120 -2.96 -0.88 -14.01
N ILE A 121 -3.26 0.29 -13.43
CA ILE A 121 -2.27 1.33 -13.16
C ILE A 121 -1.25 0.86 -12.11
N GLY A 122 -1.69 0.07 -11.13
CA GLY A 122 -0.81 -0.53 -10.13
C GLY A 122 0.23 -1.52 -10.69
N ARG A 123 0.02 -2.05 -11.90
CA ARG A 123 1.00 -2.92 -12.61
C ARG A 123 2.05 -2.13 -13.39
N LEU A 124 1.79 -0.86 -13.72
CA LEU A 124 2.73 -0.02 -14.48
C LEU A 124 4.14 0.07 -13.84
N PRO A 125 4.30 0.18 -12.51
CA PRO A 125 5.63 0.20 -11.88
C PRO A 125 6.45 -1.05 -12.19
N SER A 126 5.80 -2.22 -12.26
CA SER A 126 6.47 -3.46 -12.63
C SER A 126 7.02 -3.41 -14.05
N PHE A 127 6.21 -2.94 -14.98
CA PHE A 127 6.60 -2.81 -16.38
C PHE A 127 7.73 -1.79 -16.56
N LEU A 128 7.59 -0.63 -15.92
CA LEU A 128 8.63 0.41 -15.95
C LEU A 128 9.96 -0.08 -15.37
N SER A 129 9.94 -0.86 -14.28
CA SER A 129 11.16 -1.41 -13.70
C SER A 129 11.83 -2.46 -14.61
N GLU A 130 11.06 -3.24 -15.35
CA GLU A 130 11.61 -4.18 -16.35
C GLU A 130 12.27 -3.44 -17.54
N LEU A 131 11.63 -2.38 -18.01
CA LEU A 131 12.24 -1.50 -19.03
C LEU A 131 13.54 -0.86 -18.52
N SER A 132 13.60 -0.46 -17.25
CA SER A 132 14.82 0.09 -16.64
C SER A 132 16.00 -0.87 -16.73
N VAL A 133 15.76 -2.17 -16.52
CA VAL A 133 16.82 -3.20 -16.63
C VAL A 133 17.30 -3.32 -18.07
N ILE A 134 16.39 -3.35 -19.04
CA ILE A 134 16.75 -3.43 -20.46
C ILE A 134 17.60 -2.21 -20.87
N VAL A 135 17.16 -1.01 -20.49
CA VAL A 135 17.89 0.24 -20.74
C VAL A 135 19.27 0.21 -20.07
N GLY A 136 19.33 -0.22 -18.81
CA GLY A 136 20.60 -0.31 -18.07
C GLY A 136 21.58 -1.30 -18.70
N LEU A 137 21.11 -2.49 -19.10
CA LEU A 137 21.94 -3.48 -19.80
C LEU A 137 22.44 -2.94 -21.14
N THR A 138 21.58 -2.25 -21.90
CA THR A 138 21.96 -1.65 -23.17
C THR A 138 23.02 -0.55 -22.98
N LEU A 139 22.81 0.33 -22.00
CA LEU A 139 23.79 1.38 -21.66
C LEU A 139 25.14 0.77 -21.26
N LEU A 140 25.11 -0.27 -20.43
CA LEU A 140 26.33 -0.94 -20.00
C LEU A 140 27.07 -1.61 -21.16
N ALA A 141 26.34 -2.23 -22.10
CA ALA A 141 26.94 -2.85 -23.28
C ALA A 141 27.58 -1.84 -24.23
N VAL A 142 27.02 -0.61 -24.31
CA VAL A 142 27.51 0.46 -25.21
C VAL A 142 28.61 1.29 -24.55
N LEU A 143 28.47 1.63 -23.27
CA LEU A 143 29.34 2.56 -22.54
C LEU A 143 30.35 1.84 -21.64
N GLY A 144 30.21 0.54 -21.41
CA GLY A 144 31.06 -0.24 -20.50
C GLY A 144 32.50 -0.31 -21.04
N THR A 145 33.45 0.09 -20.21
CA THR A 145 34.89 -0.01 -20.48
C THR A 145 35.45 -1.16 -19.66
N GLY A 146 36.00 -2.21 -20.33
CA GLY A 146 36.56 -3.37 -19.65
C GLY A 146 35.94 -4.70 -20.05
N ASP A 147 35.91 -5.68 -19.12
CA ASP A 147 35.26 -6.97 -19.37
C ASP A 147 33.72 -6.85 -19.28
N VAL A 148 33.13 -6.48 -20.43
CA VAL A 148 31.67 -6.26 -20.56
C VAL A 148 30.88 -7.49 -20.10
N LYS A 149 31.38 -8.72 -20.27
CA LYS A 149 30.69 -9.93 -19.85
C LYS A 149 30.52 -9.99 -18.34
N THR A 150 31.59 -9.70 -17.60
CA THR A 150 31.60 -9.66 -16.14
C THR A 150 30.67 -8.53 -15.62
N LEU A 151 30.76 -7.34 -16.20
CA LEU A 151 29.93 -6.18 -15.82
C LEU A 151 28.47 -6.44 -16.07
N VAL A 152 28.08 -7.00 -17.22
CA VAL A 152 26.71 -7.41 -17.54
C VAL A 152 26.19 -8.46 -16.55
N GLY A 153 27.03 -9.44 -16.19
CA GLY A 153 26.66 -10.46 -15.18
C GLY A 153 26.37 -9.85 -13.82
N ILE A 154 27.23 -8.96 -13.33
CA ILE A 154 27.05 -8.26 -12.05
C ILE A 154 25.81 -7.38 -12.08
N PHE A 155 25.61 -6.61 -13.13
CA PHE A 155 24.42 -5.78 -13.31
C PHE A 155 23.14 -6.62 -13.33
N ALA A 156 23.13 -7.74 -14.05
CA ALA A 156 21.99 -8.63 -14.12
C ALA A 156 21.62 -9.20 -12.74
N VAL A 157 22.62 -9.64 -11.95
CA VAL A 157 22.41 -10.14 -10.58
C VAL A 157 21.89 -9.02 -9.67
N ALA A 158 22.48 -7.83 -9.75
CA ALA A 158 22.01 -6.68 -8.98
C ALA A 158 20.58 -6.29 -9.36
N ALA A 159 20.28 -6.16 -10.65
CA ALA A 159 18.95 -5.84 -11.15
C ALA A 159 17.91 -6.88 -10.72
N PHE A 160 18.26 -8.17 -10.79
CA PHE A 160 17.36 -9.26 -10.35
C PHE A 160 17.02 -9.18 -8.85
N ARG A 161 17.92 -8.65 -8.01
CA ARG A 161 17.68 -8.40 -6.59
C ARG A 161 16.92 -7.09 -6.33
N LEU A 162 17.24 -6.04 -7.07
CA LEU A 162 16.64 -4.72 -6.90
C LEU A 162 15.20 -4.67 -7.40
N LEU A 163 14.88 -5.37 -8.49
CA LEU A 163 13.53 -5.40 -9.06
C LEU A 163 12.42 -5.79 -8.05
N PRO A 164 12.52 -6.94 -7.33
CA PRO A 164 11.50 -7.31 -6.35
C PRO A 164 11.44 -6.32 -5.18
N ALA A 165 12.60 -5.82 -4.72
CA ALA A 165 12.67 -4.87 -3.61
C ALA A 165 12.01 -3.52 -3.97
N LEU A 166 12.27 -2.99 -5.17
CA LEU A 166 11.59 -1.78 -5.66
C LEU A 166 10.07 -1.99 -5.78
N LYS A 167 9.64 -3.12 -6.36
CA LYS A 167 8.22 -3.49 -6.43
C LYS A 167 7.60 -3.60 -5.02
N GLY A 168 8.32 -4.17 -4.06
CA GLY A 168 7.90 -4.28 -2.65
C GLY A 168 7.67 -2.92 -2.01
N ILE A 169 8.60 -1.99 -2.17
CA ILE A 169 8.47 -0.61 -1.65
C ILE A 169 7.29 0.11 -2.29
N LEU A 170 7.17 0.06 -3.62
CA LEU A 170 6.12 0.77 -4.34
C LEU A 170 4.72 0.21 -4.02
N SER A 171 4.58 -1.11 -3.95
CA SER A 171 3.31 -1.77 -3.59
C SER A 171 2.96 -1.53 -2.11
N GLY A 172 3.93 -1.62 -1.21
CA GLY A 172 3.75 -1.31 0.21
C GLY A 172 3.30 0.12 0.44
N TRP A 173 3.93 1.08 -0.24
CA TRP A 173 3.54 2.48 -0.18
C TRP A 173 2.09 2.71 -0.66
N THR A 174 1.72 2.10 -1.78
CA THR A 174 0.35 2.18 -2.32
C THR A 174 -0.66 1.59 -1.34
N LEU A 175 -0.34 0.45 -0.72
CA LEU A 175 -1.21 -0.20 0.26
C LEU A 175 -1.41 0.67 1.51
N ILE A 176 -0.36 1.29 2.03
CA ILE A 176 -0.43 2.22 3.16
C ILE A 176 -1.30 3.43 2.80
N GLN A 177 -1.10 4.03 1.62
CA GLN A 177 -1.91 5.17 1.20
C GLN A 177 -3.40 4.84 1.04
N ASN A 178 -3.71 3.67 0.51
CA ASN A 178 -5.10 3.23 0.35
C ASN A 178 -5.79 2.95 1.69
N ASN A 179 -5.02 2.60 2.72
CA ASN A 179 -5.52 2.31 4.06
C ASN A 179 -5.26 3.45 5.08
N ALA A 180 -4.85 4.64 4.63
CA ALA A 180 -4.60 5.79 5.51
C ALA A 180 -5.83 6.19 6.36
N ASN A 181 -7.05 5.96 5.84
CA ASN A 181 -8.27 6.18 6.60
C ASN A 181 -8.41 5.25 7.81
N ALA A 182 -7.88 4.02 7.73
CA ALA A 182 -7.86 3.10 8.87
C ALA A 182 -6.93 3.62 9.99
N LEU A 183 -5.87 4.35 9.64
CA LEU A 183 -5.00 5.00 10.60
C LEU A 183 -5.72 6.10 11.37
N GLN A 184 -6.51 6.94 10.68
CA GLN A 184 -7.29 8.00 11.31
C GLN A 184 -8.32 7.44 12.29
N ILE A 185 -9.01 6.37 11.92
CA ILE A 185 -10.01 5.72 12.81
C ILE A 185 -9.33 5.16 14.07
N VAL A 186 -8.12 4.58 13.94
CA VAL A 186 -7.37 4.08 15.10
C VAL A 186 -6.85 5.23 15.96
N GLU A 187 -6.37 6.31 15.36
CA GLU A 187 -5.89 7.49 16.07
C GLU A 187 -7.04 8.19 16.83
N ASP A 188 -8.18 8.37 16.20
CA ASP A 188 -9.37 8.94 16.82
C ASP A 188 -9.89 8.04 17.96
N GLY A 189 -9.93 6.72 17.72
CA GLY A 189 -10.31 5.76 18.77
C GLY A 189 -9.30 5.69 19.94
N LEU A 190 -8.04 6.01 19.74
CA LEU A 190 -7.06 6.13 20.82
C LEU A 190 -7.17 7.45 21.57
N LYS A 191 -7.58 8.53 20.90
CA LYS A 191 -7.84 9.84 21.54
C LYS A 191 -9.12 9.81 22.39
N ASP A 192 -10.14 9.09 21.93
CA ASP A 192 -11.41 8.90 22.65
C ASP A 192 -11.31 7.81 23.74
N ALA A 193 -10.25 7.04 23.79
CA ALA A 193 -9.97 6.13 24.91
C ALA A 193 -9.58 6.97 26.12
N ASP A 194 -10.59 7.39 26.88
CA ASP A 194 -10.44 8.04 28.17
C ASP A 194 -9.42 7.25 29.04
N PRO A 195 -8.44 7.90 29.67
CA PRO A 195 -7.52 7.19 30.56
C PRO A 195 -8.39 6.46 31.58
N ARG A 196 -8.28 5.14 31.66
CA ARG A 196 -9.02 4.35 32.66
C ARG A 196 -8.88 5.06 34.00
N PRO A 197 -9.97 5.33 34.72
CA PRO A 197 -9.84 5.83 36.07
C PRO A 197 -8.86 4.89 36.78
N GLU A 198 -7.80 5.46 37.36
CA GLU A 198 -6.83 4.70 38.15
C GLU A 198 -7.66 3.81 39.08
N GLU A 199 -7.50 2.51 38.99
CA GLU A 199 -8.10 1.57 39.93
C GLU A 199 -7.71 2.06 41.33
N GLU A 200 -8.67 2.64 42.06
CA GLU A 200 -8.51 2.94 43.47
C GLU A 200 -8.06 1.65 44.16
N THR A 201 -6.77 1.56 44.44
CA THR A 201 -6.21 0.48 45.26
C THR A 201 -7.07 0.40 46.52
N PRO A 202 -7.68 -0.75 46.82
CA PRO A 202 -8.51 -0.84 48.02
C PRO A 202 -7.67 -0.50 49.24
N LYS A 203 -7.88 0.67 49.83
CA LYS A 203 -7.30 1.05 51.10
C LYS A 203 -7.63 -0.05 52.09
N LYS A 204 -6.63 -0.85 52.48
CA LYS A 204 -6.71 -1.85 53.53
C LYS A 204 -7.43 -1.27 54.74
N LYS A 205 -8.65 -1.73 54.99
CA LYS A 205 -9.28 -1.61 56.31
C LYS A 205 -8.48 -2.43 57.33
N LYS A 206 -7.38 -1.86 57.82
CA LYS A 206 -6.77 -2.24 59.10
C LYS A 206 -7.32 -1.29 60.12
N LYS A 207 -8.35 -1.71 60.83
CA LYS A 207 -8.70 -1.31 62.20
C LYS A 207 -10.15 -1.76 62.47
N ALA A 208 -10.30 -2.92 63.00
CA ALA A 208 -11.38 -3.28 63.96
C ALA A 208 -11.21 -4.75 64.35
N LEU A 209 -10.17 -5.03 65.14
CA LEU A 209 -10.04 -6.25 65.94
C LEU A 209 -9.09 -5.93 67.08
N GLU A 210 -9.55 -5.03 67.96
CA GLU A 210 -9.08 -4.84 69.34
C GLU A 210 -10.23 -4.17 70.09
N THR A 211 -11.09 -4.97 70.63
CA THR A 211 -11.77 -4.87 71.94
C THR A 211 -12.67 -6.08 72.10
#